data_56b66803f5e79617a0070ec0538290cc
#
_entry.id   56b66803f5e79617a0070ec0538290cc
#
_cell.length_a   1.000
_cell.length_b   1.000
_cell.length_c   1.000
_cell.angle_alpha   90.00
_cell.angle_beta   90.00
_cell.angle_gamma   90.00
#
_symmetry.space_group_name_H-M   'P 1'
#
loop_
_entity.id
_entity.type
_entity.pdbx_description
1 polymer ?
#
loop_
_entity_poly.entity_id
_entity_poly.type
_entity_poly.pdbx_seq_one_letter_code
_entity_poly.pdbx_strand_id
1 'polypeptide(L)'
;TKFKLNSSNTFLVKSLPAGTYTVYEFGNDGNGIPNYTRKNLSQTVTVTAGGTGTVTFKNTRNTGTGKVIKTWIDTNGNAIAASNNVERNKQIYFRIKNADGKYITVNGTKYSGSYTFTGTSTKATSLYVNPGTGTFTVSDLPTGKYTVYEYGSPDGYSVNRASQTITISRDKTSSVSFINSEDSGTAQIKKVWLSDTTLSASEKANLEKNVYFTVKDANGKYIKVTGSAGAYVYAGTQTTANNLKLSGSKFNVSKLPMGTYTVTEINNASGYNPKTQTKTVTIANKGETKSVSFTNKSTPVVVIRKHFSDEDNLTEAQLKEQYAKVTVNLQVLGYSGSVSSN
;
A
#
# COMPACT_ATOMS: atom_id res chain seq x y z
N THR A 1 29.54 57.25 -0.09
CA THR A 1 30.63 56.29 -0.36
C THR A 1 30.18 54.91 0.14
N LYS A 2 30.40 53.86 -0.66
CA LYS A 2 30.13 52.48 -0.32
C LYS A 2 31.44 51.78 0.03
N PHE A 3 31.46 51.06 1.16
CA PHE A 3 32.63 50.28 1.62
C PHE A 3 32.25 48.78 1.63
N LYS A 4 33.21 47.92 1.36
CA LYS A 4 33.08 46.48 1.50
C LYS A 4 33.83 45.98 2.72
N LEU A 5 33.24 45.05 3.47
CA LEU A 5 33.92 44.35 4.57
C LEU A 5 35.11 43.54 4.02
N ASN A 6 36.17 43.45 4.79
CA ASN A 6 37.33 42.60 4.51
C ASN A 6 37.07 41.15 4.98
N SER A 7 38.06 40.29 4.86
CA SER A 7 38.00 38.89 5.30
C SER A 7 37.80 38.72 6.82
N SER A 8 38.07 39.73 7.60
CA SER A 8 37.86 39.78 9.06
C SER A 8 36.48 40.33 9.44
N ASN A 9 35.57 40.48 8.48
CA ASN A 9 34.23 41.06 8.64
C ASN A 9 34.22 42.49 9.17
N THR A 10 35.28 43.25 8.93
CA THR A 10 35.44 44.63 9.35
C THR A 10 35.91 45.52 8.18
N PHE A 11 35.69 46.79 8.31
CA PHE A 11 36.45 47.80 7.56
C PHE A 11 36.73 48.98 8.51
N LEU A 12 37.81 49.66 8.25
CA LEU A 12 38.25 50.83 9.01
C LEU A 12 38.26 52.05 8.10
N VAL A 13 37.54 53.09 8.50
CA VAL A 13 37.64 54.43 7.87
C VAL A 13 38.53 55.28 8.73
N LYS A 14 39.65 55.74 8.15
CA LYS A 14 40.64 56.56 8.84
C LYS A 14 40.44 58.05 8.52
N SER A 15 41.01 58.89 9.33
CA SER A 15 41.07 60.39 9.12
C SER A 15 39.68 61.02 9.05
N LEU A 16 38.71 60.49 9.83
CA LEU A 16 37.41 61.12 10.02
C LEU A 16 37.50 62.29 11.00
N PRO A 17 36.92 63.47 10.70
CA PRO A 17 36.75 64.53 11.68
C PRO A 17 35.97 64.01 12.92
N ALA A 18 36.23 64.62 14.09
CA ALA A 18 35.41 64.35 15.26
C ALA A 18 33.95 64.76 15.00
N GLY A 19 32.99 63.83 15.34
CA GLY A 19 31.58 64.06 15.05
C GLY A 19 30.75 62.78 15.11
N THR A 20 29.44 62.89 14.88
CA THR A 20 28.51 61.78 14.86
C THR A 20 28.20 61.36 13.41
N TYR A 21 28.33 60.09 13.14
CA TYR A 21 28.17 59.51 11.80
C TYR A 21 27.03 58.47 11.86
N THR A 22 26.21 58.41 10.79
CA THR A 22 25.24 57.34 10.59
C THR A 22 25.79 56.33 9.57
N VAL A 23 25.88 55.09 9.97
CA VAL A 23 26.35 53.99 9.13
C VAL A 23 25.13 53.15 8.71
N TYR A 24 25.03 52.85 7.43
CA TYR A 24 23.94 52.03 6.84
C TYR A 24 24.50 50.73 6.34
N GLU A 25 23.76 49.62 6.56
CA GLU A 25 24.06 48.30 6.00
C GLU A 25 23.21 48.01 4.76
N PHE A 26 23.85 47.60 3.69
CA PHE A 26 23.22 47.21 2.43
C PHE A 26 23.78 45.88 1.94
N GLY A 27 22.96 45.08 1.19
CA GLY A 27 23.47 44.00 0.34
C GLY A 27 24.24 44.53 -0.89
N ASN A 28 24.86 43.65 -1.63
CA ASN A 28 25.66 44.02 -2.82
C ASN A 28 24.85 44.73 -3.91
N ASP A 29 23.54 44.45 -3.99
CA ASP A 29 22.56 45.02 -4.92
C ASP A 29 21.87 46.29 -4.38
N GLY A 30 22.28 46.78 -3.20
CA GLY A 30 21.62 47.89 -2.51
C GLY A 30 20.41 47.48 -1.67
N ASN A 31 19.99 46.19 -1.73
CA ASN A 31 18.89 45.62 -0.97
C ASN A 31 19.37 44.95 0.32
N GLY A 32 18.55 44.09 0.87
CA GLY A 32 18.90 43.25 2.03
C GLY A 32 19.87 42.12 1.64
N ILE A 33 20.41 41.45 2.65
CA ILE A 33 21.24 40.26 2.44
C ILE A 33 20.28 39.07 2.24
N PRO A 34 20.35 38.34 1.12
CA PRO A 34 19.48 37.19 0.88
C PRO A 34 19.50 36.19 2.04
N ASN A 35 18.34 35.68 2.40
CA ASN A 35 18.15 34.68 3.48
C ASN A 35 18.52 35.17 4.90
N TYR A 36 18.73 36.46 5.08
CA TYR A 36 18.96 37.06 6.38
C TYR A 36 18.05 38.27 6.63
N THR A 37 17.69 38.44 7.89
CA THR A 37 16.96 39.63 8.36
C THR A 37 17.94 40.53 9.12
N ARG A 38 18.02 41.77 8.68
CA ARG A 38 18.79 42.78 9.37
C ARG A 38 18.07 43.21 10.63
N LYS A 39 18.80 43.29 11.76
CA LYS A 39 18.22 43.79 13.01
C LYS A 39 18.04 45.31 12.93
N ASN A 40 19.05 46.01 12.41
CA ASN A 40 19.06 47.47 12.23
C ASN A 40 19.51 47.81 10.80
N LEU A 41 18.84 48.78 10.16
CA LEU A 41 19.21 49.28 8.84
C LEU A 41 20.36 50.26 8.93
N SER A 42 20.44 51.00 10.04
CA SER A 42 21.48 52.00 10.33
C SER A 42 21.82 52.01 11.81
N GLN A 43 23.03 52.49 12.10
CA GLN A 43 23.47 52.78 13.46
C GLN A 43 24.27 54.06 13.47
N THR A 44 24.20 54.81 14.56
CA THR A 44 25.03 56.01 14.77
C THR A 44 26.28 55.69 15.58
N VAL A 45 27.37 56.38 15.27
CA VAL A 45 28.62 56.29 15.99
C VAL A 45 29.21 57.67 16.16
N THR A 46 29.67 57.98 17.36
CA THR A 46 30.40 59.21 17.62
C THR A 46 31.90 58.91 17.61
N VAL A 47 32.65 59.70 16.83
CA VAL A 47 34.12 59.65 16.79
C VAL A 47 34.63 60.91 17.51
N THR A 48 35.44 60.71 18.54
CA THR A 48 36.12 61.79 19.25
C THR A 48 37.49 62.02 18.67
N ALA A 49 38.07 63.17 18.94
CA ALA A 49 39.45 63.49 18.50
C ALA A 49 40.43 62.43 19.02
N GLY A 50 41.20 61.79 18.08
CA GLY A 50 42.12 60.70 18.40
C GLY A 50 41.47 59.36 18.79
N GLY A 51 40.16 59.30 18.88
CA GLY A 51 39.41 58.13 19.29
C GLY A 51 38.97 57.23 18.14
N THR A 52 38.46 56.05 18.48
CA THR A 52 37.85 55.10 17.53
C THR A 52 36.39 54.86 17.94
N GLY A 53 35.46 55.13 17.03
CA GLY A 53 34.04 54.74 17.20
C GLY A 53 33.77 53.40 16.49
N THR A 54 32.95 52.53 17.08
CA THR A 54 32.62 51.21 16.51
C THR A 54 31.13 51.04 16.43
N VAL A 55 30.66 50.49 15.31
CA VAL A 55 29.27 49.99 15.14
C VAL A 55 29.32 48.52 14.75
N THR A 56 28.31 47.74 15.18
CA THR A 56 28.21 46.33 14.86
C THR A 56 26.81 46.01 14.33
N PHE A 57 26.75 45.54 13.09
CA PHE A 57 25.53 45.06 12.49
C PHE A 57 25.36 43.55 12.72
N LYS A 58 24.20 43.13 13.13
CA LYS A 58 23.86 41.72 13.35
C LYS A 58 22.69 41.33 12.44
N ASN A 59 22.90 40.30 11.63
CA ASN A 59 21.90 39.71 10.79
C ASN A 59 21.51 38.33 11.29
N THR A 60 20.20 38.05 11.33
CA THR A 60 19.69 36.76 11.73
C THR A 60 19.30 35.97 10.48
N ARG A 61 19.77 34.73 10.39
CA ARG A 61 19.43 33.86 9.30
C ARG A 61 17.93 33.55 9.33
N ASN A 62 17.27 33.63 8.18
CA ASN A 62 15.87 33.30 8.02
C ASN A 62 15.70 31.76 8.05
N THR A 63 14.79 31.29 8.87
CA THR A 63 14.49 29.86 9.03
C THR A 63 12.98 29.62 8.92
N GLY A 64 12.61 28.37 8.74
CA GLY A 64 11.25 27.88 8.80
C GLY A 64 11.23 26.41 9.24
N THR A 65 10.10 25.78 9.13
CA THR A 65 9.91 24.37 9.52
C THR A 65 9.59 23.51 8.29
N GLY A 66 10.31 22.40 8.14
CA GLY A 66 9.99 21.35 7.19
C GLY A 66 9.17 20.27 7.88
N LYS A 67 8.06 19.83 7.28
CA LYS A 67 7.23 18.69 7.75
C LYS A 67 7.20 17.59 6.71
N VAL A 68 7.47 16.37 7.14
CA VAL A 68 7.31 15.16 6.33
C VAL A 68 6.11 14.40 6.84
N ILE A 69 5.27 13.96 5.90
CA ILE A 69 4.06 13.18 6.17
C ILE A 69 4.20 11.86 5.42
N LYS A 70 4.07 10.75 6.13
CA LYS A 70 4.04 9.40 5.58
C LYS A 70 2.62 8.85 5.60
N THR A 71 2.17 8.38 4.45
CA THR A 71 0.86 7.75 4.27
C THR A 71 1.05 6.36 3.68
N TRP A 72 0.27 5.40 4.15
CA TRP A 72 0.15 4.05 3.62
C TRP A 72 -1.23 3.91 3.02
N ILE A 73 -1.32 3.32 1.84
CA ILE A 73 -2.61 3.05 1.18
C ILE A 73 -2.76 1.54 0.93
N ASP A 74 -3.99 1.07 1.03
CA ASP A 74 -4.36 -0.30 0.73
C ASP A 74 -4.36 -0.57 -0.79
N THR A 75 -4.64 -1.81 -1.19
CA THR A 75 -4.69 -2.22 -2.61
C THR A 75 -5.80 -1.52 -3.40
N ASN A 76 -6.75 -0.86 -2.74
CA ASN A 76 -7.82 -0.08 -3.36
C ASN A 76 -7.52 1.43 -3.42
N GLY A 77 -6.38 1.85 -2.84
CA GLY A 77 -5.95 3.24 -2.79
C GLY A 77 -6.48 4.03 -1.60
N ASN A 78 -7.13 3.37 -0.63
CA ASN A 78 -7.61 4.01 0.59
C ASN A 78 -6.47 4.18 1.58
N ALA A 79 -6.45 5.32 2.28
CA ALA A 79 -5.48 5.55 3.34
C ALA A 79 -5.71 4.57 4.51
N ILE A 80 -4.64 3.90 4.93
CA ILE A 80 -4.64 3.06 6.12
C ILE A 80 -4.41 3.97 7.33
N ALA A 81 -5.25 3.86 8.37
CA ALA A 81 -5.14 4.68 9.57
C ALA A 81 -3.73 4.62 10.19
N ALA A 82 -3.21 5.74 10.67
CA ALA A 82 -1.85 5.84 11.19
C ALA A 82 -1.59 4.86 12.36
N SER A 83 -2.58 4.63 13.20
CA SER A 83 -2.53 3.65 14.31
C SER A 83 -2.26 2.22 13.84
N ASN A 84 -2.64 1.86 12.62
CA ASN A 84 -2.43 0.54 12.03
C ASN A 84 -1.06 0.41 11.32
N ASN A 85 -0.28 1.50 11.30
CA ASN A 85 0.99 1.57 10.58
C ASN A 85 2.21 1.71 11.51
N VAL A 86 2.03 1.58 12.83
CA VAL A 86 3.10 1.78 13.82
C VAL A 86 4.35 0.97 13.49
N GLU A 87 4.21 -0.33 13.22
CA GLU A 87 5.35 -1.20 12.93
C GLU A 87 5.96 -0.93 11.53
N ARG A 88 5.15 -0.57 10.53
CA ARG A 88 5.66 -0.16 9.21
C ARG A 88 6.44 1.14 9.29
N ASN A 89 5.95 2.11 10.06
CA ASN A 89 6.63 3.40 10.26
C ASN A 89 8.00 3.26 10.94
N LYS A 90 8.23 2.21 11.72
CA LYS A 90 9.54 1.89 12.32
C LYS A 90 10.55 1.33 11.31
N GLN A 91 10.09 0.81 10.17
CA GLN A 91 10.94 0.17 9.15
C GLN A 91 11.43 1.15 8.08
N ILE A 92 10.99 2.39 8.11
CA ILE A 92 11.38 3.43 7.16
C ILE A 92 12.16 4.55 7.85
N TYR A 93 12.95 5.27 7.06
CA TYR A 93 13.63 6.49 7.51
C TYR A 93 13.82 7.44 6.34
N PHE A 94 14.15 8.68 6.66
CA PHE A 94 14.33 9.74 5.69
C PHE A 94 15.70 10.36 5.82
N ARG A 95 16.18 10.93 4.72
CA ARG A 95 17.37 11.79 4.68
C ARG A 95 17.03 13.05 3.92
N ILE A 96 17.58 14.17 4.34
CA ILE A 96 17.30 15.46 3.72
C ILE A 96 18.63 16.08 3.26
N LYS A 97 18.68 16.54 2.00
CA LYS A 97 19.80 17.27 1.44
C LYS A 97 19.41 18.71 1.15
N ASN A 98 20.34 19.64 1.37
CA ASN A 98 20.21 21.02 0.91
C ASN A 98 20.53 21.14 -0.59
N ALA A 99 20.46 22.36 -1.13
CA ALA A 99 20.77 22.64 -2.53
C ALA A 99 22.21 22.30 -2.94
N ASP A 100 23.16 22.35 -2.00
CA ASP A 100 24.58 22.00 -2.23
C ASP A 100 24.82 20.48 -2.17
N GLY A 101 23.78 19.66 -2.03
CA GLY A 101 23.87 18.21 -1.92
C GLY A 101 24.34 17.67 -0.57
N LYS A 102 24.54 18.53 0.44
CA LYS A 102 24.93 18.14 1.80
C LYS A 102 23.71 17.71 2.61
N TYR A 103 23.86 16.67 3.42
CA TYR A 103 22.81 16.23 4.35
C TYR A 103 22.67 17.23 5.50
N ILE A 104 21.44 17.44 5.96
CA ILE A 104 21.21 18.19 7.20
C ILE A 104 21.65 17.36 8.40
N THR A 105 22.11 18.04 9.45
CA THR A 105 22.28 17.48 10.79
C THR A 105 21.24 18.06 11.72
N VAL A 106 20.80 17.25 12.68
CA VAL A 106 19.70 17.61 13.59
C VAL A 106 19.94 17.13 15.01
N ASN A 107 19.36 17.84 15.99
CA ASN A 107 19.11 17.33 17.33
C ASN A 107 17.69 16.78 17.39
N GLY A 108 17.47 15.72 18.20
CA GLY A 108 16.18 15.05 18.39
C GLY A 108 16.36 13.57 18.62
N THR A 109 15.39 12.94 19.27
CA THR A 109 15.40 11.50 19.54
C THR A 109 14.72 10.72 18.40
N LYS A 110 15.21 9.51 18.16
CA LYS A 110 14.60 8.59 17.19
C LYS A 110 13.12 8.39 17.52
N TYR A 111 12.26 8.48 16.51
CA TYR A 111 10.80 8.33 16.63
C TYR A 111 10.05 9.43 17.42
N SER A 112 10.72 10.49 17.84
CA SER A 112 10.04 11.62 18.52
C SER A 112 9.05 12.33 17.57
N GLY A 113 9.35 12.34 16.28
CA GLY A 113 8.61 13.13 15.30
C GLY A 113 8.95 14.63 15.33
N SER A 114 9.98 15.03 16.10
CA SER A 114 10.41 16.41 16.21
C SER A 114 11.94 16.49 16.24
N TYR A 115 12.50 17.29 15.34
CA TYR A 115 13.93 17.52 15.20
C TYR A 115 14.20 19.02 15.05
N THR A 116 15.38 19.44 15.48
CA THR A 116 15.88 20.83 15.31
C THR A 116 17.14 20.81 14.47
N PHE A 117 17.19 21.61 13.41
CA PHE A 117 18.36 21.73 12.53
C PHE A 117 19.58 22.25 13.29
N THR A 118 20.73 21.62 13.09
CA THR A 118 21.99 22.01 13.71
C THR A 118 23.10 22.37 12.70
N GLY A 119 22.95 21.96 11.42
CA GLY A 119 23.97 22.21 10.42
C GLY A 119 23.86 21.30 9.21
N THR A 120 24.96 21.17 8.47
CA THR A 120 25.05 20.28 7.30
C THR A 120 26.33 19.45 7.35
N SER A 121 26.29 18.26 6.74
CA SER A 121 27.39 17.30 6.71
C SER A 121 27.43 16.53 5.38
N THR A 122 28.58 15.97 5.04
CA THR A 122 28.71 14.96 3.97
C THR A 122 28.22 13.60 4.43
N LYS A 123 28.19 13.34 5.76
CA LYS A 123 27.64 12.11 6.33
C LYS A 123 26.13 12.25 6.48
N ALA A 124 25.41 11.18 6.08
CA ALA A 124 23.96 11.16 6.14
C ALA A 124 23.44 10.99 7.58
N THR A 125 22.45 11.81 7.96
CA THR A 125 21.66 11.65 9.17
C THR A 125 20.32 11.02 8.82
N SER A 126 19.92 9.96 9.53
CA SER A 126 18.62 9.32 9.35
C SER A 126 17.59 9.93 10.30
N LEU A 127 16.47 10.38 9.72
CA LEU A 127 15.33 10.93 10.45
C LEU A 127 14.17 9.93 10.38
N TYR A 128 13.42 9.79 11.45
CA TYR A 128 12.34 8.82 11.58
C TYR A 128 11.03 9.54 11.88
N VAL A 129 9.95 9.08 11.26
CA VAL A 129 8.61 9.54 11.64
C VAL A 129 8.26 9.10 13.06
N ASN A 130 7.38 9.84 13.72
CA ASN A 130 6.70 9.31 14.87
C ASN A 130 5.84 8.13 14.43
N PRO A 131 6.01 6.92 15.00
CA PRO A 131 5.34 5.73 14.49
C PRO A 131 3.81 5.80 14.55
N GLY A 132 3.26 6.47 15.57
CA GLY A 132 1.80 6.58 15.74
C GLY A 132 1.14 7.61 14.85
N THR A 133 1.89 8.65 14.40
CA THR A 133 1.33 9.71 13.54
C THR A 133 1.80 9.64 12.09
N GLY A 134 2.89 8.92 11.81
CA GLY A 134 3.51 8.88 10.48
C GLY A 134 4.14 10.22 10.05
N THR A 135 4.48 11.11 11.00
CA THR A 135 5.00 12.44 10.66
C THR A 135 6.27 12.77 11.42
N PHE A 136 7.06 13.68 10.86
CA PHE A 136 8.08 14.42 11.63
C PHE A 136 8.20 15.85 11.12
N THR A 137 8.75 16.71 11.97
CA THR A 137 9.11 18.11 11.67
C THR A 137 10.60 18.34 11.89
N VAL A 138 11.17 19.26 11.14
CA VAL A 138 12.51 19.82 11.38
C VAL A 138 12.36 21.32 11.51
N SER A 139 12.55 21.87 12.70
CA SER A 139 12.54 23.31 12.96
C SER A 139 13.89 23.95 12.60
N ASP A 140 13.91 25.28 12.54
CA ASP A 140 15.09 26.11 12.30
C ASP A 140 15.85 25.81 10.99
N LEU A 141 15.18 25.14 10.03
CA LEU A 141 15.74 24.95 8.71
C LEU A 141 15.96 26.29 8.02
N PRO A 142 17.16 26.59 7.55
CA PRO A 142 17.39 27.76 6.72
C PRO A 142 16.45 27.81 5.52
N THR A 143 16.00 29.02 5.15
CA THR A 143 15.20 29.20 3.96
C THR A 143 15.93 28.69 2.72
N GLY A 144 15.20 28.01 1.82
CA GLY A 144 15.79 27.44 0.61
C GLY A 144 15.14 26.12 0.19
N LYS A 145 15.72 25.50 -0.83
CA LYS A 145 15.24 24.26 -1.42
C LYS A 145 15.98 23.08 -0.82
N TYR A 146 15.22 22.03 -0.49
CA TYR A 146 15.73 20.78 0.06
C TYR A 146 15.13 19.59 -0.72
N THR A 147 15.88 18.49 -0.80
CA THR A 147 15.38 17.22 -1.31
C THR A 147 15.29 16.23 -0.16
N VAL A 148 14.10 15.68 0.04
CA VAL A 148 13.81 14.64 1.03
C VAL A 148 13.80 13.29 0.31
N TYR A 149 14.50 12.31 0.86
CA TYR A 149 14.59 10.94 0.37
C TYR A 149 13.98 9.99 1.39
N GLU A 150 13.14 9.08 0.92
CA GLU A 150 12.63 7.96 1.72
C GLU A 150 13.49 6.72 1.49
N TYR A 151 13.75 5.97 2.57
CA TYR A 151 14.47 4.72 2.57
C TYR A 151 13.73 3.68 3.40
N GLY A 152 13.91 2.42 3.03
CA GLY A 152 13.22 1.28 3.61
C GLY A 152 11.87 1.05 2.93
N SER A 153 11.51 -0.21 2.80
CA SER A 153 10.20 -0.63 2.30
C SER A 153 9.84 -1.90 3.07
N PRO A 154 8.82 -1.87 3.93
CA PRO A 154 8.28 -3.08 4.53
C PRO A 154 7.80 -4.06 3.47
N ASP A 155 7.92 -5.36 3.74
CA ASP A 155 7.43 -6.40 2.85
C ASP A 155 5.93 -6.19 2.53
N GLY A 156 5.59 -6.40 1.27
CA GLY A 156 4.23 -6.20 0.78
C GLY A 156 3.84 -4.74 0.49
N TYR A 157 4.79 -3.80 0.52
CA TYR A 157 4.56 -2.39 0.20
C TYR A 157 5.62 -1.83 -0.73
N SER A 158 5.20 -1.03 -1.69
CA SER A 158 6.08 -0.33 -2.63
C SER A 158 6.05 1.18 -2.41
N VAL A 159 7.23 1.79 -2.52
CA VAL A 159 7.42 3.25 -2.48
C VAL A 159 6.93 3.86 -3.79
N ASN A 160 5.99 4.82 -3.74
CA ASN A 160 5.49 5.49 -4.94
C ASN A 160 6.48 6.53 -5.48
N ARG A 161 7.20 7.22 -4.58
CA ARG A 161 8.26 8.18 -4.92
C ARG A 161 9.36 8.12 -3.88
N ALA A 162 10.58 7.78 -4.32
CA ALA A 162 11.73 7.68 -3.43
C ALA A 162 12.27 9.04 -2.96
N SER A 163 11.95 10.16 -3.65
CA SER A 163 12.37 11.49 -3.26
C SER A 163 11.38 12.58 -3.67
N GLN A 164 11.35 13.65 -2.92
CA GLN A 164 10.56 14.83 -3.20
C GLN A 164 11.28 16.11 -2.76
N THR A 165 10.94 17.21 -3.41
CA THR A 165 11.51 18.54 -3.09
C THR A 165 10.56 19.32 -2.18
N ILE A 166 11.15 20.02 -1.20
CA ILE A 166 10.45 20.94 -0.31
C ILE A 166 11.17 22.31 -0.33
N THR A 167 10.42 23.39 -0.37
CA THR A 167 10.97 24.75 -0.26
C THR A 167 10.60 25.32 1.10
N ILE A 168 11.61 25.68 1.89
CA ILE A 168 11.45 26.28 3.21
C ILE A 168 11.36 27.79 3.07
N SER A 169 10.26 28.34 3.55
CA SER A 169 10.01 29.78 3.60
C SER A 169 10.11 30.28 5.04
N ARG A 170 10.50 31.56 5.18
CA ARG A 170 10.69 32.19 6.48
C ARG A 170 9.43 32.12 7.34
N ASP A 171 9.61 31.72 8.60
CA ASP A 171 8.58 31.67 9.66
C ASP A 171 7.36 30.81 9.28
N LYS A 172 7.49 29.90 8.28
CA LYS A 172 6.42 29.04 7.82
C LYS A 172 6.77 27.57 7.96
N THR A 173 5.74 26.74 8.09
CA THR A 173 5.83 25.29 7.94
C THR A 173 5.52 24.90 6.50
N SER A 174 6.48 24.30 5.83
CA SER A 174 6.32 23.69 4.51
C SER A 174 6.20 22.18 4.69
N SER A 175 5.38 21.51 3.87
CA SER A 175 5.13 20.07 4.00
C SER A 175 5.42 19.32 2.71
N VAL A 176 5.84 18.06 2.85
CA VAL A 176 5.98 17.09 1.76
C VAL A 176 5.41 15.74 2.22
N SER A 177 4.74 15.02 1.28
CA SER A 177 4.06 13.76 1.59
C SER A 177 4.64 12.60 0.80
N PHE A 178 4.91 11.49 1.47
CA PHE A 178 5.35 10.22 0.88
C PHE A 178 4.26 9.17 1.05
N ILE A 179 3.95 8.46 -0.03
CA ILE A 179 2.92 7.43 -0.07
C ILE A 179 3.57 6.10 -0.44
N ASN A 180 3.31 5.06 0.36
CA ASN A 180 3.61 3.68 -0.03
C ASN A 180 2.29 2.92 -0.19
N SER A 181 2.23 2.14 -1.27
CA SER A 181 1.04 1.36 -1.64
C SER A 181 1.24 -0.10 -1.30
N GLU A 182 0.21 -0.74 -0.76
CA GLU A 182 0.17 -2.17 -0.56
C GLU A 182 0.28 -2.90 -1.91
N ASP A 183 1.17 -3.86 -1.99
CA ASP A 183 1.39 -4.67 -3.18
C ASP A 183 0.32 -5.75 -3.31
N SER A 184 -0.09 -6.02 -4.53
CA SER A 184 -1.16 -6.98 -4.82
C SER A 184 -0.92 -7.76 -6.10
N GLY A 185 -1.63 -8.88 -6.23
CA GLY A 185 -1.69 -9.69 -7.44
C GLY A 185 -3.11 -10.17 -7.72
N THR A 186 -3.21 -11.22 -8.52
CA THR A 186 -4.47 -11.83 -8.93
C THR A 186 -4.46 -13.33 -8.66
N ALA A 187 -5.48 -13.84 -7.95
CA ALA A 187 -5.75 -15.26 -7.88
C ALA A 187 -6.74 -15.64 -8.98
N GLN A 188 -6.37 -16.62 -9.81
CA GLN A 188 -7.24 -17.20 -10.80
C GLN A 188 -7.67 -18.60 -10.36
N ILE A 189 -8.95 -18.81 -10.15
CA ILE A 189 -9.55 -20.09 -9.79
C ILE A 189 -10.15 -20.71 -11.04
N LYS A 190 -9.72 -21.93 -11.38
CA LYS A 190 -10.16 -22.68 -12.56
C LYS A 190 -10.96 -23.89 -12.14
N LYS A 191 -12.01 -24.20 -12.90
CA LYS A 191 -12.81 -25.40 -12.76
C LYS A 191 -12.53 -26.36 -13.89
N VAL A 192 -12.28 -27.63 -13.56
CA VAL A 192 -12.08 -28.73 -14.50
C VAL A 192 -13.15 -29.77 -14.23
N TRP A 193 -13.87 -30.15 -15.28
CA TRP A 193 -14.83 -31.23 -15.25
C TRP A 193 -14.25 -32.43 -16.02
N LEU A 194 -14.11 -33.56 -15.34
CA LEU A 194 -13.74 -34.83 -15.98
C LEU A 194 -15.00 -35.69 -16.12
N SER A 195 -15.33 -36.04 -17.35
CA SER A 195 -16.48 -36.85 -17.71
C SER A 195 -16.06 -37.88 -18.75
N ASP A 196 -16.76 -38.99 -18.80
CA ASP A 196 -16.55 -40.04 -19.81
C ASP A 196 -16.93 -39.56 -21.23
N THR A 197 -17.74 -38.51 -21.29
CA THR A 197 -18.09 -37.82 -22.54
C THR A 197 -17.60 -36.38 -22.53
N THR A 198 -17.32 -35.84 -23.72
CA THR A 198 -16.94 -34.42 -23.86
C THR A 198 -18.14 -33.52 -23.55
N LEU A 199 -18.03 -32.73 -22.48
CA LEU A 199 -19.06 -31.77 -22.12
C LEU A 199 -19.02 -30.54 -23.02
N SER A 200 -20.15 -30.15 -23.54
CA SER A 200 -20.35 -28.88 -24.26
C SER A 200 -20.21 -27.68 -23.31
N ALA A 201 -20.06 -26.48 -23.86
CA ALA A 201 -20.01 -25.25 -23.08
C ALA A 201 -21.30 -25.00 -22.26
N SER A 202 -22.47 -25.35 -22.83
CA SER A 202 -23.77 -25.22 -22.15
C SER A 202 -23.93 -26.18 -20.98
N GLU A 203 -23.48 -27.43 -21.12
CA GLU A 203 -23.49 -28.41 -20.04
C GLU A 203 -22.58 -27.98 -18.90
N LYS A 204 -21.35 -27.54 -19.20
CA LYS A 204 -20.44 -26.98 -18.18
C LYS A 204 -21.08 -25.80 -17.45
N ALA A 205 -21.68 -24.85 -18.19
CA ALA A 205 -22.34 -23.69 -17.58
C ALA A 205 -23.51 -24.10 -16.67
N ASN A 206 -24.27 -25.15 -17.02
CA ASN A 206 -25.34 -25.67 -16.17
C ASN A 206 -24.81 -26.32 -14.88
N LEU A 207 -23.72 -27.09 -14.96
CA LEU A 207 -23.05 -27.65 -13.79
C LEU A 207 -22.52 -26.54 -12.86
N GLU A 208 -21.92 -25.50 -13.44
CA GLU A 208 -21.30 -24.37 -12.72
C GLU A 208 -22.31 -23.54 -11.92
N LYS A 209 -23.58 -23.51 -12.29
CA LYS A 209 -24.65 -22.87 -11.50
C LYS A 209 -24.74 -23.42 -10.07
N ASN A 210 -24.40 -24.70 -9.89
CA ASN A 210 -24.46 -25.41 -8.61
C ASN A 210 -23.11 -25.44 -7.88
N VAL A 211 -22.11 -24.70 -8.35
CA VAL A 211 -20.78 -24.62 -7.75
C VAL A 211 -20.51 -23.19 -7.27
N TYR A 212 -19.96 -23.07 -6.08
CA TYR A 212 -19.46 -21.80 -5.57
C TYR A 212 -18.20 -22.01 -4.77
N PHE A 213 -17.49 -20.90 -4.55
CA PHE A 213 -16.22 -20.91 -3.85
C PHE A 213 -16.23 -19.89 -2.72
N THR A 214 -15.51 -20.23 -1.67
CA THR A 214 -15.15 -19.27 -0.61
C THR A 214 -13.64 -19.12 -0.56
N VAL A 215 -13.18 -17.93 -0.20
CA VAL A 215 -11.76 -17.65 -0.08
C VAL A 215 -11.48 -16.99 1.28
N LYS A 216 -10.49 -17.53 2.01
CA LYS A 216 -10.04 -17.01 3.30
C LYS A 216 -8.59 -16.55 3.21
N ASP A 217 -8.26 -15.51 3.96
CA ASP A 217 -6.87 -15.09 4.20
C ASP A 217 -6.16 -16.00 5.20
N ALA A 218 -4.89 -15.75 5.46
CA ALA A 218 -4.09 -16.50 6.42
C ALA A 218 -4.60 -16.42 7.88
N ASN A 219 -5.39 -15.39 8.20
CA ASN A 219 -6.04 -15.22 9.52
C ASN A 219 -7.40 -15.92 9.61
N GLY A 220 -7.80 -16.66 8.58
CA GLY A 220 -9.07 -17.37 8.53
C GLY A 220 -10.29 -16.48 8.24
N LYS A 221 -10.10 -15.19 7.94
CA LYS A 221 -11.19 -14.29 7.54
C LYS A 221 -11.52 -14.46 6.07
N TYR A 222 -12.82 -14.43 5.73
CA TYR A 222 -13.22 -14.41 4.34
C TYR A 222 -12.84 -13.10 3.66
N ILE A 223 -12.44 -13.18 2.40
CA ILE A 223 -12.25 -11.96 1.60
C ILE A 223 -13.62 -11.33 1.31
N LYS A 224 -13.65 -10.00 1.35
CA LYS A 224 -14.75 -9.22 0.80
C LYS A 224 -14.38 -8.85 -0.63
N VAL A 225 -15.33 -8.95 -1.56
CA VAL A 225 -15.09 -8.61 -2.96
C VAL A 225 -16.22 -7.74 -3.50
N THR A 226 -15.91 -7.01 -4.57
CA THR A 226 -16.85 -6.34 -5.47
C THR A 226 -16.76 -6.99 -6.85
N GLY A 227 -17.67 -6.65 -7.76
CA GLY A 227 -17.72 -7.24 -9.09
C GLY A 227 -18.74 -8.36 -9.21
N SER A 228 -18.67 -9.14 -10.29
CA SER A 228 -19.62 -10.18 -10.64
C SER A 228 -18.93 -11.49 -11.01
N ALA A 229 -19.73 -12.54 -11.29
CA ALA A 229 -19.23 -13.86 -11.67
C ALA A 229 -18.13 -13.77 -12.75
N GLY A 230 -17.01 -14.42 -12.50
CA GLY A 230 -15.84 -14.45 -13.36
C GLY A 230 -14.82 -13.34 -13.08
N ALA A 231 -15.22 -12.17 -12.56
CA ALA A 231 -14.34 -11.02 -12.35
C ALA A 231 -14.65 -10.31 -11.03
N TYR A 232 -13.87 -10.62 -10.01
CA TYR A 232 -13.97 -10.03 -8.67
C TYR A 232 -12.76 -9.14 -8.38
N VAL A 233 -12.98 -8.12 -7.56
CA VAL A 233 -11.95 -7.22 -7.05
C VAL A 233 -11.98 -7.31 -5.51
N TYR A 234 -10.83 -7.53 -4.90
CA TYR A 234 -10.70 -7.55 -3.46
C TYR A 234 -11.08 -6.18 -2.87
N ALA A 235 -11.86 -6.19 -1.80
CA ALA A 235 -12.37 -5.00 -1.11
C ALA A 235 -12.21 -5.09 0.42
N GLY A 236 -11.27 -5.92 0.90
CA GLY A 236 -11.00 -6.12 2.31
C GLY A 236 -11.37 -7.52 2.80
N THR A 237 -11.56 -7.68 4.11
CA THR A 237 -11.95 -8.95 4.75
C THR A 237 -13.24 -8.81 5.54
N GLN A 238 -13.90 -9.93 5.79
CA GLN A 238 -15.15 -10.01 6.53
C GLN A 238 -15.29 -11.35 7.26
N THR A 239 -16.26 -11.46 8.18
CA THR A 239 -16.55 -12.69 8.92
C THR A 239 -17.50 -13.64 8.18
N THR A 240 -18.34 -13.08 7.29
CA THR A 240 -19.33 -13.83 6.51
C THR A 240 -18.74 -14.29 5.18
N ALA A 241 -19.02 -15.54 4.78
CA ALA A 241 -18.56 -16.09 3.51
C ALA A 241 -19.22 -15.40 2.31
N ASN A 242 -18.41 -15.13 1.26
CA ASN A 242 -18.92 -14.81 -0.07
C ASN A 242 -19.03 -16.09 -0.90
N ASN A 243 -20.13 -16.26 -1.62
CA ASN A 243 -20.30 -17.33 -2.59
C ASN A 243 -19.83 -16.85 -3.97
N LEU A 244 -18.55 -17.05 -4.28
CA LEU A 244 -17.95 -16.65 -5.55
C LEU A 244 -18.34 -17.63 -6.64
N LYS A 245 -18.80 -17.12 -7.78
CA LYS A 245 -19.32 -17.89 -8.91
C LYS A 245 -18.37 -17.87 -10.10
N LEU A 246 -18.38 -18.93 -10.87
CA LEU A 246 -17.63 -19.08 -12.10
C LEU A 246 -18.31 -18.33 -13.26
N SER A 247 -17.51 -17.98 -14.26
CA SER A 247 -17.95 -17.61 -15.61
C SER A 247 -16.95 -18.20 -16.60
N GLY A 248 -17.41 -19.11 -17.46
CA GLY A 248 -16.53 -19.83 -18.41
C GLY A 248 -15.48 -20.68 -17.68
N SER A 249 -15.90 -21.44 -16.67
CA SER A 249 -15.05 -22.36 -15.87
C SER A 249 -13.91 -21.70 -15.11
N LYS A 250 -13.98 -20.40 -14.84
CA LYS A 250 -12.99 -19.68 -14.04
C LYS A 250 -13.59 -18.44 -13.39
N PHE A 251 -12.86 -17.91 -12.40
CA PHE A 251 -12.98 -16.54 -11.97
C PHE A 251 -11.61 -16.02 -11.51
N ASN A 252 -11.46 -14.70 -11.52
CA ASN A 252 -10.31 -14.00 -10.98
C ASN A 252 -10.71 -13.19 -9.75
N VAL A 253 -9.80 -13.08 -8.79
CA VAL A 253 -9.84 -12.07 -7.73
C VAL A 253 -8.62 -11.20 -7.90
N SER A 254 -8.79 -10.00 -8.40
CA SER A 254 -7.74 -9.01 -8.59
C SER A 254 -7.53 -8.14 -7.34
N LYS A 255 -6.42 -7.39 -7.32
CA LYS A 255 -6.00 -6.54 -6.18
C LYS A 255 -5.91 -7.30 -4.85
N LEU A 256 -5.66 -8.59 -4.90
CA LEU A 256 -5.50 -9.42 -3.72
C LEU A 256 -4.15 -9.11 -3.07
N PRO A 257 -4.07 -8.68 -1.80
CA PRO A 257 -2.81 -8.42 -1.12
C PRO A 257 -1.85 -9.60 -1.22
N MET A 258 -0.55 -9.35 -1.11
CA MET A 258 0.44 -10.44 -1.03
C MET A 258 0.15 -11.31 0.19
N GLY A 259 0.21 -12.64 0.02
CA GLY A 259 -0.09 -13.60 1.07
C GLY A 259 -0.64 -14.91 0.54
N THR A 260 -0.94 -15.84 1.47
CA THR A 260 -1.51 -17.15 1.17
C THR A 260 -2.99 -17.17 1.48
N TYR A 261 -3.78 -17.66 0.55
CA TYR A 261 -5.23 -17.75 0.61
C TYR A 261 -5.69 -19.18 0.51
N THR A 262 -6.68 -19.53 1.33
CA THR A 262 -7.34 -20.83 1.29
C THR A 262 -8.63 -20.72 0.48
N VAL A 263 -8.71 -21.45 -0.62
CA VAL A 263 -9.88 -21.51 -1.51
C VAL A 263 -10.61 -22.81 -1.26
N THR A 264 -11.89 -22.75 -0.95
CA THR A 264 -12.75 -23.91 -0.76
C THR A 264 -13.85 -23.92 -1.82
N GLU A 265 -13.94 -24.99 -2.57
CA GLU A 265 -15.04 -25.29 -3.49
C GLU A 265 -16.17 -26.00 -2.76
N ILE A 266 -17.39 -25.59 -3.01
CA ILE A 266 -18.63 -26.30 -2.64
C ILE A 266 -19.33 -26.68 -3.96
N ASN A 267 -19.41 -27.98 -4.21
CA ASN A 267 -19.98 -28.54 -5.43
C ASN A 267 -21.29 -29.27 -5.13
N ASN A 268 -22.40 -28.67 -5.52
CA ASN A 268 -23.76 -29.27 -5.46
C ASN A 268 -24.21 -29.84 -6.80
N ALA A 269 -23.34 -29.85 -7.82
CA ALA A 269 -23.69 -30.47 -9.11
C ALA A 269 -23.91 -31.98 -8.96
N SER A 270 -25.06 -32.45 -9.43
CA SER A 270 -25.40 -33.89 -9.39
C SER A 270 -24.44 -34.68 -10.27
N GLY A 271 -24.13 -35.91 -9.88
CA GLY A 271 -23.29 -36.81 -10.64
C GLY A 271 -21.82 -36.48 -10.70
N TYR A 272 -21.30 -35.52 -9.88
CA TYR A 272 -19.89 -35.13 -9.83
C TYR A 272 -19.34 -35.07 -8.41
N ASN A 273 -18.14 -35.60 -8.22
CA ASN A 273 -17.39 -35.60 -6.96
C ASN A 273 -15.98 -35.07 -7.14
N PRO A 274 -15.28 -34.56 -6.09
CA PRO A 274 -15.78 -34.45 -4.70
C PRO A 274 -16.80 -33.31 -4.53
N LYS A 275 -17.59 -33.35 -3.44
CA LYS A 275 -18.56 -32.29 -3.11
C LYS A 275 -17.91 -31.08 -2.48
N THR A 276 -16.75 -31.27 -1.82
CA THR A 276 -15.95 -30.19 -1.22
C THR A 276 -14.49 -30.44 -1.48
N GLN A 277 -13.78 -29.42 -1.89
CA GLN A 277 -12.31 -29.41 -2.02
C GLN A 277 -11.74 -28.12 -1.46
N THR A 278 -10.56 -28.22 -0.85
CA THR A 278 -9.83 -27.05 -0.35
C THR A 278 -8.42 -27.05 -0.92
N LYS A 279 -7.97 -25.89 -1.43
CA LYS A 279 -6.63 -25.69 -1.96
C LYS A 279 -6.12 -24.31 -1.58
N THR A 280 -4.81 -24.13 -1.60
CA THR A 280 -4.17 -22.82 -1.33
C THR A 280 -3.68 -22.17 -2.61
N VAL A 281 -3.66 -20.84 -2.60
CA VAL A 281 -3.02 -20.00 -3.62
C VAL A 281 -2.22 -18.92 -2.92
N THR A 282 -0.95 -18.73 -3.31
CA THR A 282 -0.05 -17.75 -2.70
C THR A 282 0.28 -16.67 -3.72
N ILE A 283 0.01 -15.42 -3.39
CA ILE A 283 0.44 -14.23 -4.13
C ILE A 283 1.76 -13.79 -3.50
N ALA A 284 2.87 -14.09 -4.16
CA ALA A 284 4.22 -13.84 -3.63
C ALA A 284 4.85 -12.58 -4.20
N ASN A 285 4.44 -12.14 -5.40
CA ASN A 285 5.03 -10.99 -6.07
C ASN A 285 3.98 -9.99 -6.53
N LYS A 286 4.36 -8.71 -6.53
CA LYS A 286 3.53 -7.63 -7.05
C LYS A 286 3.13 -7.88 -8.50
N GLY A 287 1.84 -7.75 -8.78
CA GLY A 287 1.28 -7.87 -10.13
C GLY A 287 1.21 -9.29 -10.68
N GLU A 288 1.64 -10.31 -9.92
CA GLU A 288 1.57 -11.68 -10.42
C GLU A 288 0.13 -12.19 -10.51
N THR A 289 -0.08 -13.16 -11.39
CA THR A 289 -1.31 -13.96 -11.45
C THR A 289 -0.98 -15.40 -11.12
N LYS A 290 -1.56 -15.91 -10.04
CA LYS A 290 -1.46 -17.32 -9.64
C LYS A 290 -2.76 -18.04 -9.90
N SER A 291 -2.64 -19.27 -10.45
CA SER A 291 -3.79 -20.10 -10.75
C SER A 291 -3.86 -21.31 -9.83
N VAL A 292 -5.07 -21.69 -9.44
CA VAL A 292 -5.40 -22.96 -8.77
C VAL A 292 -6.58 -23.62 -9.47
N SER A 293 -6.51 -24.95 -9.70
CA SER A 293 -7.54 -25.69 -10.44
C SER A 293 -8.25 -26.66 -9.51
N PHE A 294 -9.57 -26.70 -9.62
CA PHE A 294 -10.46 -27.62 -8.91
C PHE A 294 -11.06 -28.61 -9.93
N THR A 295 -10.87 -29.88 -9.70
CA THR A 295 -11.28 -30.94 -10.61
C THR A 295 -12.38 -31.77 -9.97
N ASN A 296 -13.52 -31.90 -10.67
CA ASN A 296 -14.59 -32.81 -10.29
C ASN A 296 -14.75 -33.84 -11.39
N LYS A 297 -14.87 -35.09 -10.98
CA LYS A 297 -15.03 -36.24 -11.86
C LYS A 297 -16.49 -36.73 -11.83
N SER A 298 -17.02 -37.10 -12.98
CA SER A 298 -18.33 -37.72 -13.07
C SER A 298 -18.37 -39.02 -12.25
N THR A 299 -19.47 -39.23 -11.57
CA THR A 299 -19.77 -40.54 -10.96
C THR A 299 -20.55 -41.38 -11.97
N PRO A 300 -20.13 -42.59 -12.26
CA PRO A 300 -20.86 -43.48 -13.16
C PRO A 300 -22.25 -43.70 -12.61
N VAL A 301 -23.25 -43.68 -13.50
CA VAL A 301 -24.64 -43.97 -13.16
C VAL A 301 -25.12 -45.15 -14.03
N VAL A 302 -25.66 -46.14 -13.41
CA VAL A 302 -26.35 -47.25 -14.11
C VAL A 302 -27.83 -46.97 -14.03
N VAL A 303 -28.46 -46.78 -15.18
CA VAL A 303 -29.91 -46.66 -15.27
C VAL A 303 -30.49 -48.04 -15.61
N ILE A 304 -31.23 -48.59 -14.70
CA ILE A 304 -31.95 -49.86 -14.90
C ILE A 304 -33.41 -49.53 -15.21
N ARG A 305 -33.86 -49.94 -16.40
CA ARG A 305 -35.25 -49.81 -16.79
C ARG A 305 -35.86 -51.18 -16.87
N LYS A 306 -37.02 -51.37 -16.28
CA LYS A 306 -37.82 -52.55 -16.39
C LYS A 306 -39.06 -52.24 -17.23
N HIS A 307 -39.33 -53.07 -18.24
CA HIS A 307 -40.55 -53.04 -19.02
C HIS A 307 -41.27 -54.38 -18.80
N PHE A 308 -42.57 -54.34 -18.70
CA PHE A 308 -43.41 -55.51 -18.78
C PHE A 308 -43.98 -55.61 -20.20
N SER A 309 -44.07 -56.78 -20.76
CA SER A 309 -44.54 -57.02 -22.15
C SER A 309 -46.00 -56.62 -22.42
N ASP A 310 -46.77 -56.44 -21.35
CA ASP A 310 -48.16 -56.07 -21.34
C ASP A 310 -48.45 -54.66 -20.80
N GLU A 311 -47.43 -53.79 -20.75
CA GLU A 311 -47.55 -52.42 -20.17
C GLU A 311 -48.69 -51.61 -20.80
N ASP A 312 -48.90 -51.76 -22.13
CA ASP A 312 -49.95 -51.04 -22.86
C ASP A 312 -51.36 -51.44 -22.47
N ASN A 313 -51.54 -52.61 -21.78
CA ASN A 313 -52.81 -53.16 -21.36
C ASN A 313 -53.04 -52.98 -19.85
N LEU A 314 -52.10 -52.38 -19.11
CA LEU A 314 -52.19 -52.19 -17.68
C LEU A 314 -52.50 -50.74 -17.33
N THR A 315 -53.33 -50.57 -16.30
CA THR A 315 -53.55 -49.24 -15.73
C THR A 315 -52.29 -48.79 -14.98
N GLU A 316 -52.14 -47.52 -14.76
CA GLU A 316 -51.01 -46.92 -14.00
C GLU A 316 -50.92 -47.51 -12.58
N ALA A 317 -52.04 -47.75 -11.93
CA ALA A 317 -52.11 -48.40 -10.61
C ALA A 317 -51.60 -49.85 -10.66
N GLN A 318 -51.97 -50.62 -11.69
CA GLN A 318 -51.49 -51.99 -11.88
C GLN A 318 -50.01 -52.03 -12.21
N LEU A 319 -49.53 -51.15 -13.04
CA LEU A 319 -48.11 -51.00 -13.33
C LEU A 319 -47.28 -50.65 -12.07
N LYS A 320 -47.77 -49.74 -11.26
CA LYS A 320 -47.13 -49.37 -10.01
C LYS A 320 -47.06 -50.55 -9.03
N GLU A 321 -48.11 -51.38 -8.95
CA GLU A 321 -48.11 -52.60 -8.15
C GLU A 321 -47.11 -53.63 -8.68
N GLN A 322 -47.00 -53.79 -10.00
CA GLN A 322 -46.04 -54.71 -10.60
C GLN A 322 -44.62 -54.26 -10.37
N TYR A 323 -44.33 -52.98 -10.58
CA TYR A 323 -43.00 -52.42 -10.32
C TYR A 323 -42.57 -52.54 -8.85
N ALA A 324 -43.51 -52.43 -7.89
CA ALA A 324 -43.23 -52.61 -6.48
C ALA A 324 -42.76 -54.04 -6.12
N LYS A 325 -43.05 -55.03 -6.98
CA LYS A 325 -42.65 -56.46 -6.82
C LYS A 325 -41.29 -56.76 -7.43
N VAL A 326 -40.66 -55.77 -8.16
CA VAL A 326 -39.37 -55.96 -8.82
C VAL A 326 -38.25 -55.57 -7.87
N THR A 327 -37.36 -56.49 -7.60
CA THR A 327 -36.09 -56.23 -6.92
C THR A 327 -34.92 -56.36 -7.91
N VAL A 328 -34.08 -55.40 -8.00
CA VAL A 328 -32.90 -55.44 -8.82
C VAL A 328 -31.66 -55.55 -7.94
N ASN A 329 -30.85 -56.59 -8.17
CA ASN A 329 -29.58 -56.74 -7.47
C ASN A 329 -28.45 -56.30 -8.44
N LEU A 330 -27.70 -55.23 -8.06
CA LEU A 330 -26.52 -54.75 -8.77
C LEU A 330 -25.28 -55.30 -8.12
N GLN A 331 -24.61 -56.24 -8.78
CA GLN A 331 -23.32 -56.77 -8.32
C GLN A 331 -22.18 -56.03 -9.03
N VAL A 332 -21.29 -55.40 -8.23
CA VAL A 332 -20.12 -54.72 -8.72
C VAL A 332 -18.88 -55.64 -8.56
N LEU A 333 -18.33 -56.10 -9.66
CA LEU A 333 -17.15 -56.96 -9.66
C LEU A 333 -15.90 -56.11 -9.45
N GLY A 334 -15.09 -56.44 -8.42
CA GLY A 334 -13.79 -55.78 -8.15
C GLY A 334 -13.86 -54.46 -7.42
N TYR A 335 -14.98 -54.11 -6.77
CA TYR A 335 -15.11 -52.88 -5.98
C TYR A 335 -15.41 -53.23 -4.50
N SER A 336 -14.65 -52.59 -3.58
CA SER A 336 -14.78 -52.78 -2.12
C SER A 336 -15.58 -51.71 -1.39
N GLY A 337 -16.25 -50.81 -2.10
CA GLY A 337 -17.07 -49.73 -1.54
C GLY A 337 -18.58 -50.04 -1.50
N SER A 338 -19.34 -49.22 -0.75
CA SER A 338 -20.80 -49.32 -0.68
C SER A 338 -21.46 -48.60 -1.89
N VAL A 339 -22.54 -49.20 -2.41
CA VAL A 339 -23.41 -48.59 -3.42
C VAL A 339 -24.69 -48.17 -2.75
N SER A 340 -25.12 -46.93 -2.88
CA SER A 340 -26.40 -46.43 -2.38
C SER A 340 -27.38 -46.27 -3.52
N SER A 341 -28.63 -46.69 -3.30
CA SER A 341 -29.78 -46.33 -4.14
C SER A 341 -30.35 -44.99 -3.67
N ASN A 342 -30.71 -44.14 -4.60
CA ASN A 342 -31.58 -42.99 -4.34
C ASN A 342 -33.01 -43.34 -4.62
#